data_e35aa1998d82fb6229199632d26f4a52
#
_entry.id   e35aa1998d82fb6229199632d26f4a52
#
_cell.length_a   1.000
_cell.length_b   1.000
_cell.length_c   1.000
_cell.angle_alpha   90.00
_cell.angle_beta   90.00
_cell.angle_gamma   90.00
#
_symmetry.space_group_name_H-M   'P 1'
#
loop_
_entity.id
_entity.type
_entity.pdbx_description
1 polymer ?
#
loop_
_entity_poly.entity_id
_entity_poly.type
_entity_poly.pdbx_seq_one_letter_code
_entity_poly.pdbx_strand_id
1 'polypeptide(L)'
;MGPTVVRRLTTLMREVQLDCECHSRLDEALARFAALEERREACQHLASARRQRERINAMLFFLQDLNDLTAAEGDRSAYLDIALLFDDIATTARAGAFAMRQLSACPAKSDGS
;
A
#
# COMPACT_ATOMS: atom_id res chain seq x y z
N MET A 1 -7.63 8.94 5.62
CA MET A 1 -8.04 9.58 6.85
C MET A 1 -7.04 10.60 7.35
N GLY A 2 -5.80 10.24 7.53
CA GLY A 2 -4.80 11.02 8.21
C GLY A 2 -4.79 12.54 7.95
N PRO A 3 -4.44 13.02 6.75
CA PRO A 3 -4.31 14.46 6.55
C PRO A 3 -5.61 15.22 6.78
N THR A 4 -6.74 14.64 6.41
CA THR A 4 -8.03 15.27 6.58
C THR A 4 -8.40 15.41 8.06
N VAL A 5 -8.13 14.37 8.84
CA VAL A 5 -8.41 14.38 10.28
C VAL A 5 -7.56 15.43 10.98
N VAL A 6 -6.27 15.49 10.66
CA VAL A 6 -5.37 16.48 11.25
C VAL A 6 -5.81 17.89 10.91
N ARG A 7 -6.23 18.12 9.68
CA ARG A 7 -6.71 19.44 9.24
C ARG A 7 -7.95 19.88 10.01
N ARG A 8 -8.90 18.95 10.21
CA ARG A 8 -10.11 19.24 10.97
C ARG A 8 -9.80 19.59 12.40
N LEU A 9 -8.93 18.82 13.04
CA LEU A 9 -8.52 19.07 14.40
C LEU A 9 -7.88 20.44 14.54
N THR A 10 -7.01 20.79 13.61
CA THR A 10 -6.35 22.08 13.63
C THR A 10 -7.37 23.22 13.55
N THR A 11 -8.35 23.11 12.67
CA THR A 11 -9.38 24.13 12.52
C THR A 11 -10.20 24.28 13.79
N LEU A 12 -10.65 23.16 14.37
CA LEU A 12 -11.44 23.19 15.60
C LEU A 12 -10.67 23.83 16.75
N MET A 13 -9.40 23.50 16.88
CA MET A 13 -8.59 24.04 17.96
C MET A 13 -8.39 25.55 17.84
N ARG A 14 -8.26 26.04 16.62
CA ARG A 14 -8.13 27.48 16.41
C ARG A 14 -9.40 28.21 16.78
N GLU A 15 -10.55 27.61 16.58
CA GLU A 15 -11.82 28.20 16.93
C GLU A 15 -12.01 28.31 18.43
N VAL A 16 -11.34 27.50 19.21
CA VAL A 16 -11.43 27.53 20.67
C VAL A 16 -10.64 28.68 21.28
N GLN A 17 -9.80 29.34 20.51
CA GLN A 17 -9.04 30.50 20.96
C GLN A 17 -8.13 30.18 22.16
N LEU A 18 -7.28 29.21 21.99
CA LEU A 18 -6.28 28.86 23.02
C LEU A 18 -5.22 29.97 23.11
N ASP A 19 -4.59 30.09 24.27
CA ASP A 19 -3.50 31.04 24.39
C ASP A 19 -2.28 30.60 23.58
N CYS A 20 -1.31 31.48 23.41
CA CYS A 20 -0.16 31.24 22.55
C CYS A 20 0.62 30.00 22.95
N GLU A 21 0.81 29.79 24.25
CA GLU A 21 1.56 28.64 24.72
C GLU A 21 0.84 27.33 24.44
N CYS A 22 -0.46 27.32 24.69
CA CYS A 22 -1.27 26.13 24.39
C CYS A 22 -1.29 25.86 22.90
N HIS A 23 -1.38 26.90 22.07
CA HIS A 23 -1.34 26.75 20.62
C HIS A 23 -0.03 26.12 20.16
N SER A 24 1.09 26.56 20.72
CA SER A 24 2.38 26.04 20.35
C SER A 24 2.50 24.56 20.67
N ARG A 25 2.10 24.17 21.86
CA ARG A 25 2.13 22.76 22.27
C ARG A 25 1.20 21.90 21.44
N LEU A 26 0.05 22.43 21.13
CA LEU A 26 -0.93 21.73 20.33
C LEU A 26 -0.43 21.54 18.90
N ASP A 27 0.16 22.58 18.33
CA ASP A 27 0.72 22.51 16.98
C ASP A 27 1.83 21.46 16.92
N GLU A 28 2.67 21.37 17.94
CA GLU A 28 3.69 20.33 18.01
C GLU A 28 3.08 18.92 18.08
N ALA A 29 2.02 18.77 18.89
CA ALA A 29 1.35 17.48 19.01
C ALA A 29 0.71 17.08 17.69
N LEU A 30 0.08 18.03 17.01
CA LEU A 30 -0.54 17.76 15.71
C LEU A 30 0.50 17.42 14.65
N ALA A 31 1.64 18.09 14.68
CA ALA A 31 2.73 17.78 13.76
C ALA A 31 3.26 16.37 13.97
N ARG A 32 3.40 15.96 15.24
CA ARG A 32 3.83 14.59 15.56
C ARG A 32 2.81 13.57 15.12
N PHE A 33 1.53 13.88 15.31
CA PHE A 33 0.46 13.00 14.87
C PHE A 33 0.50 12.82 13.35
N ALA A 34 0.68 13.91 12.61
CA ALA A 34 0.76 13.85 11.17
C ALA A 34 1.95 13.00 10.70
N ALA A 35 3.10 13.16 11.37
CA ALA A 35 4.28 12.37 11.03
C ALA A 35 4.05 10.88 11.28
N LEU A 36 3.35 10.53 12.36
CA LEU A 36 3.03 9.15 12.65
C LEU A 36 2.06 8.57 11.61
N GLU A 37 1.08 9.36 11.19
CA GLU A 37 0.14 8.94 10.16
C GLU A 37 0.85 8.67 8.83
N GLU A 38 1.77 9.53 8.44
CA GLU A 38 2.55 9.33 7.22
C GLU A 38 3.38 8.06 7.29
N ARG A 39 4.01 7.82 8.43
CA ARG A 39 4.80 6.60 8.63
C ARG A 39 3.94 5.36 8.57
N ARG A 40 2.76 5.44 9.17
CA ARG A 40 1.81 4.34 9.16
C ARG A 40 1.35 4.01 7.75
N GLU A 41 1.06 5.04 6.94
CA GLU A 41 0.69 4.85 5.55
C GLU A 41 1.82 4.20 4.75
N ALA A 42 3.05 4.66 4.96
CA ALA A 42 4.20 4.07 4.32
C ALA A 42 4.34 2.59 4.67
N CYS A 43 4.16 2.24 5.94
CA CYS A 43 4.20 0.86 6.38
C CYS A 43 3.10 0.03 5.75
N GLN A 44 1.91 0.60 5.59
CA GLN A 44 0.79 -0.09 4.95
C GLN A 44 1.07 -0.38 3.48
N HIS A 45 1.67 0.57 2.77
CA HIS A 45 2.03 0.35 1.37
C HIS A 45 3.09 -0.74 1.24
N LEU A 46 4.09 -0.73 2.11
CA LEU A 46 5.12 -1.74 2.10
C LEU A 46 4.54 -3.12 2.42
N ALA A 47 3.66 -3.19 3.42
CA ALA A 47 2.99 -4.44 3.77
C ALA A 47 2.13 -4.95 2.62
N SER A 48 1.46 -4.05 1.91
CA SER A 48 0.67 -4.41 0.74
C SER A 48 1.55 -5.02 -0.34
N ALA A 49 2.69 -4.39 -0.63
CA ALA A 49 3.61 -4.91 -1.64
C ALA A 49 4.10 -6.31 -1.27
N ARG A 50 4.40 -6.54 0.01
CA ARG A 50 4.83 -7.85 0.48
C ARG A 50 3.74 -8.90 0.33
N ARG A 51 2.49 -8.54 0.62
CA ARG A 51 1.35 -9.46 0.41
C ARG A 51 1.21 -9.82 -1.06
N GLN A 52 1.37 -8.84 -1.94
CA GLN A 52 1.26 -9.13 -3.37
C GLN A 52 2.37 -10.06 -3.82
N ARG A 53 3.58 -9.89 -3.30
CA ARG A 53 4.68 -10.81 -3.60
C ARG A 53 4.36 -12.23 -3.16
N GLU A 54 3.80 -12.38 -1.97
CA GLU A 54 3.42 -13.71 -1.46
C GLU A 54 2.37 -14.35 -2.35
N ARG A 55 1.40 -13.57 -2.81
CA ARG A 55 0.37 -14.08 -3.71
C ARG A 55 0.94 -14.49 -5.06
N ILE A 56 1.88 -13.71 -5.58
CA ILE A 56 2.56 -14.05 -6.82
C ILE A 56 3.34 -15.35 -6.65
N ASN A 57 4.04 -15.50 -5.55
CA ASN A 57 4.79 -16.73 -5.28
C ASN A 57 3.87 -17.95 -5.26
N ALA A 58 2.69 -17.84 -4.63
CA ALA A 58 1.73 -18.92 -4.60
C ALA A 58 1.23 -19.26 -6.00
N MET A 59 0.95 -18.23 -6.80
CA MET A 59 0.46 -18.44 -8.17
C MET A 59 1.54 -19.04 -9.06
N LEU A 60 2.80 -18.67 -8.86
CA LEU A 60 3.91 -19.27 -9.59
C LEU A 60 4.03 -20.76 -9.30
N PHE A 61 3.74 -21.14 -8.08
CA PHE A 61 3.72 -22.55 -7.72
C PHE A 61 2.71 -23.32 -8.59
N PHE A 62 1.51 -22.77 -8.72
CA PHE A 62 0.47 -23.40 -9.54
C PHE A 62 0.81 -23.37 -11.02
N LEU A 63 1.59 -22.39 -11.47
CA LEU A 63 2.03 -22.34 -12.85
C LEU A 63 2.97 -23.47 -13.22
N GLN A 64 3.48 -24.23 -12.26
CA GLN A 64 4.32 -25.40 -12.57
C GLN A 64 3.59 -26.42 -13.42
N ASP A 65 2.26 -26.46 -13.36
CA ASP A 65 1.47 -27.35 -14.18
C ASP A 65 1.70 -27.10 -15.67
N LEU A 66 2.13 -25.88 -16.02
CA LEU A 66 2.44 -25.55 -17.41
C LEU A 66 3.51 -26.45 -17.99
N ASN A 67 4.43 -26.95 -17.15
CA ASN A 67 5.49 -27.81 -17.59
C ASN A 67 4.98 -29.15 -18.12
N ASP A 68 3.79 -29.57 -17.68
CA ASP A 68 3.22 -30.85 -18.05
C ASP A 68 2.19 -30.75 -19.17
N LEU A 69 1.84 -29.52 -19.56
CA LEU A 69 0.88 -29.32 -20.63
C LEU A 69 1.53 -29.58 -21.99
N THR A 70 0.73 -30.09 -22.90
CA THR A 70 1.15 -30.28 -24.29
C THR A 70 0.24 -29.46 -25.19
N ALA A 71 0.67 -29.23 -26.42
CA ALA A 71 -0.12 -28.46 -27.37
C ALA A 71 -1.35 -29.22 -27.85
N ALA A 72 -1.41 -30.50 -27.55
CA ALA A 72 -2.49 -31.39 -28.05
C ALA A 72 -3.40 -31.88 -26.92
N GLU A 73 -3.59 -31.06 -25.87
CA GLU A 73 -4.48 -31.44 -24.78
C GLU A 73 -5.93 -31.60 -25.32
N GLY A 74 -6.54 -32.71 -24.93
CA GLY A 74 -7.92 -32.94 -25.29
C GLY A 74 -8.90 -32.04 -24.61
N ASP A 75 -8.58 -31.67 -23.34
CA ASP A 75 -9.42 -30.77 -22.56
C ASP A 75 -8.80 -29.37 -22.58
N ARG A 76 -9.46 -28.49 -23.30
CA ARG A 76 -8.94 -27.12 -23.44
C ARG A 76 -9.13 -26.26 -22.22
N SER A 77 -9.87 -26.73 -21.21
CA SER A 77 -10.04 -25.96 -19.98
C SER A 77 -8.72 -25.77 -19.24
N ALA A 78 -7.79 -26.72 -19.41
CA ALA A 78 -6.46 -26.57 -18.82
C ALA A 78 -5.75 -25.34 -19.33
N TYR A 79 -5.87 -25.05 -20.62
CA TYR A 79 -5.26 -23.83 -21.18
C TYR A 79 -5.89 -22.58 -20.61
N LEU A 80 -7.22 -22.57 -20.48
CA LEU A 80 -7.94 -21.43 -19.94
C LEU A 80 -7.60 -21.20 -18.47
N ASP A 81 -7.43 -22.27 -17.70
CA ASP A 81 -7.06 -22.16 -16.31
C ASP A 81 -5.68 -21.49 -16.16
N ILE A 82 -4.74 -21.87 -17.01
CA ILE A 82 -3.42 -21.25 -17.00
C ILE A 82 -3.50 -19.79 -17.42
N ALA A 83 -4.34 -19.48 -18.42
CA ALA A 83 -4.52 -18.10 -18.84
C ALA A 83 -5.05 -17.22 -17.72
N LEU A 84 -6.04 -17.73 -16.97
CA LEU A 84 -6.59 -17.01 -15.82
C LEU A 84 -5.53 -16.80 -14.74
N LEU A 85 -4.68 -17.78 -14.54
CA LEU A 85 -3.59 -17.67 -13.56
C LEU A 85 -2.61 -16.56 -13.96
N PHE A 86 -2.25 -16.49 -15.24
CA PHE A 86 -1.43 -15.38 -15.73
C PHE A 86 -2.12 -14.04 -15.55
N ASP A 87 -3.41 -13.96 -15.81
CA ASP A 87 -4.17 -12.73 -15.61
C ASP A 87 -4.16 -12.30 -14.14
N ASP A 88 -4.30 -13.26 -13.23
CA ASP A 88 -4.28 -12.98 -11.80
C ASP A 88 -2.89 -12.49 -11.36
N ILE A 89 -1.84 -13.09 -11.90
CA ILE A 89 -0.47 -12.65 -11.62
C ILE A 89 -0.29 -11.21 -12.10
N ALA A 90 -0.78 -10.90 -13.28
CA ALA A 90 -0.66 -9.54 -13.83
C ALA A 90 -1.37 -8.53 -12.95
N THR A 91 -2.58 -8.86 -12.50
CA THR A 91 -3.36 -7.99 -11.61
C THR A 91 -2.64 -7.79 -10.28
N THR A 92 -2.14 -8.88 -9.72
CA THR A 92 -1.43 -8.84 -8.44
C THR A 92 -0.13 -8.03 -8.57
N ALA A 93 0.59 -8.21 -9.67
CA ALA A 93 1.81 -7.46 -9.93
C ALA A 93 1.53 -5.96 -10.05
N ARG A 94 0.44 -5.58 -10.71
CA ARG A 94 0.05 -4.18 -10.80
C ARG A 94 -0.28 -3.60 -9.43
N ALA A 95 -0.95 -4.37 -8.58
CA ALA A 95 -1.25 -3.93 -7.22
C ALA A 95 0.03 -3.71 -6.41
N GLY A 96 1.00 -4.59 -6.58
CA GLY A 96 2.31 -4.41 -5.94
C GLY A 96 3.03 -3.18 -6.44
N ALA A 97 3.03 -2.96 -7.74
CA ALA A 97 3.65 -1.79 -8.34
C ALA A 97 2.97 -0.51 -7.85
N PHE A 98 1.64 -0.53 -7.75
CA PHE A 98 0.90 0.61 -7.23
C PHE A 98 1.33 0.93 -5.80
N ALA A 99 1.41 -0.09 -4.95
CA ALA A 99 1.84 0.10 -3.56
C ALA A 99 3.22 0.72 -3.48
N MET A 100 4.13 0.27 -4.32
CA MET A 100 5.50 0.81 -4.33
C MET A 100 5.54 2.25 -4.84
N ARG A 101 4.70 2.59 -5.82
CA ARG A 101 4.61 3.97 -6.28
C ARG A 101 4.06 4.88 -5.19
N GLN A 102 3.07 4.41 -4.43
CA GLN A 102 2.54 5.16 -3.30
C GLN A 102 3.61 5.37 -2.23
N LEU A 103 4.38 4.33 -1.96
CA LEU A 103 5.48 4.43 -1.01
C LEU A 103 6.52 5.44 -1.47
N SER A 104 6.85 5.42 -2.76
CA SER A 104 7.79 6.35 -3.34
C SER A 104 7.31 7.80 -3.24
N ALA A 105 6.00 8.00 -3.24
CA ALA A 105 5.40 9.33 -3.13
C ALA A 105 5.30 9.82 -1.70
N CYS A 106 5.52 8.95 -0.70
CA CYS A 106 5.51 9.37 0.68
C CYS A 106 6.69 10.29 0.95
N PRO A 107 6.51 11.32 1.79
CA PRO A 107 7.60 12.23 2.09
C PRO A 107 8.78 11.50 2.72
N ALA A 108 9.98 11.82 2.27
CA ALA A 108 11.18 11.23 2.83
C ALA A 108 11.36 11.74 4.26
N LYS A 109 11.88 10.89 5.13
CA LYS A 109 12.16 11.30 6.49
C LYS A 109 13.39 12.16 6.53
N SER A 110 13.21 13.35 7.05
CA SER A 110 14.32 14.28 7.10
C SER A 110 15.41 13.81 8.04
N ASP A 111 15.05 13.03 9.01
CA ASP A 111 16.05 12.58 9.94
C ASP A 111 16.95 11.55 9.33
N GLY A 112 16.52 11.03 8.33
CA GLY A 112 17.27 10.03 7.70
C GLY A 112 18.38 10.56 7.21
N SER A 113 17.87 11.35 7.18
CA SER A 113 18.79 11.65 6.61
C SER A 113 19.73 11.47 6.85
#